data_339454eb7733c5a9176c15360371140e
#
_entry.id   339454eb7733c5a9176c15360371140e
#
_cell.length_a   1.000
_cell.length_b   1.000
_cell.length_c   1.000
_cell.angle_alpha   90.00
_cell.angle_beta   90.00
_cell.angle_gamma   90.00
#
_symmetry.space_group_name_H-M   'P 1'
#
loop_
_entity.id
_entity.type
_entity.pdbx_description
1 polymer ?
#
loop_
_entity_poly.entity_id
_entity_poly.type
_entity_poly.pdbx_seq_one_letter_code
_entity_poly.pdbx_strand_id
1 'polypeptide(L)'
;MHHLKETIRMLSEIPTVKNIHLLAHSRGTDISTTALRELVIEHRAAGKNPKQSLKIKNLMMAAPDLDYGVVTQRLIAEKFGPAFGQITIYMNEDDSALGFAQNLMRGIRFGKLTADKQTEREAQIFNNVKNVSFVNVQGVSGFLGHGYFSKHPGALSDIITLIKNWKQTGDRRAAPYPYRR
;
A
#
# COMPACT_ATOMS: atom_id res chain seq x y z
N MET A 1 -9.44 -14.53 -2.49
CA MET A 1 -10.05 -13.23 -2.19
C MET A 1 -11.15 -13.35 -1.13
N HIS A 2 -12.13 -14.24 -1.28
CA HIS A 2 -13.21 -14.46 -0.31
C HIS A 2 -12.68 -14.66 1.13
N HIS A 3 -11.78 -15.60 1.35
CA HIS A 3 -11.23 -15.88 2.69
C HIS A 3 -10.57 -14.67 3.35
N LEU A 4 -9.88 -13.81 2.58
CA LEU A 4 -9.29 -12.59 3.13
C LEU A 4 -10.37 -11.61 3.62
N LYS A 5 -11.46 -11.46 2.88
CA LYS A 5 -12.61 -10.64 3.32
C LYS A 5 -13.18 -11.15 4.63
N GLU A 6 -13.45 -12.45 4.72
CA GLU A 6 -13.98 -13.06 5.94
C GLU A 6 -13.03 -12.91 7.13
N THR A 7 -11.72 -13.09 6.91
CA THR A 7 -10.72 -12.88 7.96
C THR A 7 -10.75 -11.43 8.48
N ILE A 8 -10.80 -10.44 7.56
CA ILE A 8 -10.84 -9.03 7.94
C ILE A 8 -12.15 -8.72 8.70
N ARG A 9 -13.30 -9.22 8.24
CA ARG A 9 -14.58 -9.06 8.95
C ARG A 9 -14.49 -9.62 10.36
N MET A 10 -14.11 -10.87 10.49
CA MET A 10 -13.98 -11.54 11.78
C MET A 10 -13.08 -10.75 12.74
N LEU A 11 -11.90 -10.32 12.30
CA LEU A 11 -10.98 -9.53 13.13
C LEU A 11 -11.57 -8.17 13.49
N SER A 12 -12.25 -7.49 12.56
CA SER A 12 -12.83 -6.18 12.81
C SER A 12 -14.01 -6.21 13.79
N GLU A 13 -14.72 -7.33 13.88
CA GLU A 13 -15.84 -7.53 14.79
C GLU A 13 -15.41 -7.84 16.23
N ILE A 14 -14.18 -8.29 16.45
CA ILE A 14 -13.66 -8.55 17.80
C ILE A 14 -13.57 -7.23 18.58
N PRO A 15 -14.26 -7.10 19.73
CA PRO A 15 -14.30 -5.83 20.48
C PRO A 15 -12.94 -5.38 21.02
N THR A 16 -12.06 -6.32 21.34
CA THR A 16 -10.71 -6.07 21.86
C THR A 16 -9.72 -5.66 20.78
N VAL A 17 -9.97 -5.99 19.51
CA VAL A 17 -9.15 -5.55 18.39
C VAL A 17 -9.45 -4.08 18.11
N LYS A 18 -8.46 -3.22 18.32
CA LYS A 18 -8.57 -1.77 18.08
C LYS A 18 -8.01 -1.34 16.75
N ASN A 19 -6.97 -2.00 16.27
CA ASN A 19 -6.30 -1.69 15.01
C ASN A 19 -5.88 -2.97 14.31
N ILE A 20 -6.02 -2.95 12.99
CA ILE A 20 -5.53 -3.98 12.07
C ILE A 20 -4.45 -3.33 11.21
N HIS A 21 -3.31 -4.01 11.08
CA HIS A 21 -2.24 -3.63 10.18
C HIS A 21 -2.12 -4.70 9.10
N LEU A 22 -2.23 -4.30 7.84
CA LEU A 22 -2.16 -5.20 6.70
C LEU A 22 -0.91 -4.89 5.89
N LEU A 23 -0.05 -5.88 5.70
CA LEU A 23 1.10 -5.82 4.80
C LEU A 23 0.84 -6.77 3.63
N ALA A 24 0.80 -6.23 2.43
CA ALA A 24 0.63 -6.98 1.18
C ALA A 24 1.89 -6.84 0.31
N HIS A 25 2.32 -7.92 -0.32
CA HIS A 25 3.51 -7.96 -1.16
C HIS A 25 3.19 -8.50 -2.55
N SER A 26 3.76 -7.86 -3.58
CA SER A 26 3.69 -8.32 -4.96
C SER A 26 2.23 -8.56 -5.42
N ARG A 27 1.91 -9.68 -6.02
CA ARG A 27 0.54 -10.08 -6.41
C ARG A 27 -0.45 -10.09 -5.24
N GLY A 28 0.02 -10.24 -4.00
CA GLY A 28 -0.81 -10.11 -2.82
C GLY A 28 -1.46 -8.73 -2.67
N THR A 29 -0.88 -7.70 -3.29
CA THR A 29 -1.46 -6.35 -3.30
C THR A 29 -2.73 -6.27 -4.12
N ASP A 30 -2.80 -6.95 -5.27
CA ASP A 30 -4.01 -7.03 -6.09
C ASP A 30 -5.15 -7.75 -5.34
N ILE A 31 -4.85 -8.89 -4.73
CA ILE A 31 -5.81 -9.65 -3.92
C ILE A 31 -6.32 -8.80 -2.75
N SER A 32 -5.41 -8.13 -2.04
CA SER A 32 -5.73 -7.33 -0.87
C SER A 32 -6.53 -6.08 -1.22
N THR A 33 -6.12 -5.33 -2.24
CA THR A 33 -6.83 -4.11 -2.65
C THR A 33 -8.22 -4.43 -3.20
N THR A 34 -8.38 -5.55 -3.93
CA THR A 34 -9.69 -5.99 -4.42
C THR A 34 -10.61 -6.39 -3.26
N ALA A 35 -10.11 -7.20 -2.31
CA ALA A 35 -10.89 -7.59 -1.12
C ALA A 35 -11.31 -6.38 -0.27
N LEU A 36 -10.37 -5.45 -0.04
CA LEU A 36 -10.64 -4.24 0.72
C LEU A 36 -11.61 -3.30 0.01
N ARG A 37 -11.49 -3.18 -1.32
CA ARG A 37 -12.43 -2.39 -2.12
C ARG A 37 -13.87 -2.89 -1.95
N GLU A 38 -14.07 -4.20 -2.07
CA GLU A 38 -15.40 -4.80 -1.87
C GLU A 38 -15.93 -4.53 -0.46
N LEU A 39 -15.11 -4.70 0.57
CA LEU A 39 -15.49 -4.39 1.96
C LEU A 39 -15.85 -2.90 2.14
N VAL A 40 -15.12 -1.99 1.53
CA VAL A 40 -15.41 -0.56 1.57
C VAL A 40 -16.76 -0.26 0.93
N ILE A 41 -17.06 -0.85 -0.23
CA ILE A 41 -18.33 -0.70 -0.92
C ILE A 41 -19.48 -1.25 -0.06
N GLU A 42 -19.35 -2.45 0.48
CA GLU A 42 -20.35 -3.08 1.34
C GLU A 42 -20.66 -2.24 2.59
N HIS A 43 -19.62 -1.72 3.26
CA HIS A 43 -19.81 -0.89 4.45
C HIS A 43 -20.50 0.44 4.12
N ARG A 44 -20.10 1.08 3.02
CA ARG A 44 -20.76 2.31 2.56
C ARG A 44 -22.21 2.08 2.17
N ALA A 45 -22.51 1.00 1.47
CA ALA A 45 -23.87 0.62 1.11
C ALA A 45 -24.74 0.36 2.34
N ALA A 46 -24.14 -0.15 3.43
CA ALA A 46 -24.81 -0.34 4.71
C ALA A 46 -24.83 0.91 5.60
N GLY A 47 -24.48 2.10 5.08
CA GLY A 47 -24.45 3.36 5.83
C GLY A 47 -23.35 3.42 6.92
N LYS A 48 -22.40 2.50 6.92
CA LYS A 48 -21.30 2.43 7.89
C LYS A 48 -20.10 3.23 7.40
N ASN A 49 -19.30 3.77 8.33
CA ASN A 49 -18.02 4.37 8.01
C ASN A 49 -16.94 3.28 7.91
N PRO A 50 -16.38 2.99 6.72
CA PRO A 50 -15.41 1.90 6.56
C PRO A 50 -14.15 2.06 7.43
N LYS A 51 -13.66 3.28 7.64
CA LYS A 51 -12.48 3.55 8.47
C LYS A 51 -12.66 3.12 9.93
N GLN A 52 -13.87 3.33 10.46
CA GLN A 52 -14.21 2.93 11.81
C GLN A 52 -14.52 1.44 11.91
N SER A 53 -15.29 0.93 10.95
CA SER A 53 -15.81 -0.44 10.96
C SER A 53 -14.72 -1.48 10.65
N LEU A 54 -13.85 -1.23 9.68
CA LEU A 54 -12.78 -2.18 9.28
C LEU A 54 -11.55 -2.09 10.19
N LYS A 55 -11.41 -1.00 10.96
CA LYS A 55 -10.28 -0.80 11.91
C LYS A 55 -8.88 -0.93 11.28
N ILE A 56 -8.76 -0.78 9.94
CA ILE A 56 -7.46 -0.89 9.27
C ILE A 56 -6.70 0.42 9.47
N LYS A 57 -5.72 0.36 10.36
CA LYS A 57 -4.89 1.50 10.74
C LYS A 57 -3.79 1.76 9.73
N ASN A 58 -3.08 0.72 9.31
CA ASN A 58 -2.05 0.80 8.28
C ASN A 58 -2.30 -0.25 7.20
N LEU A 59 -2.34 0.21 5.96
CA LEU A 59 -2.25 -0.62 4.76
C LEU A 59 -0.89 -0.39 4.12
N MET A 60 -0.02 -1.38 4.18
CA MET A 60 1.33 -1.33 3.62
C MET A 60 1.38 -2.20 2.37
N MET A 61 1.78 -1.62 1.27
CA MET A 61 1.92 -2.31 -0.02
C MET A 61 3.40 -2.31 -0.43
N ALA A 62 4.02 -3.47 -0.46
CA ALA A 62 5.41 -3.65 -0.82
C ALA A 62 5.53 -4.25 -2.22
N ALA A 63 6.32 -3.63 -3.08
CA ALA A 63 6.48 -4.03 -4.48
C ALA A 63 5.13 -4.32 -5.16
N PRO A 64 4.17 -3.38 -5.14
CA PRO A 64 2.81 -3.65 -5.60
C PRO A 64 2.79 -4.02 -7.08
N ASP A 65 2.28 -5.22 -7.37
CA ASP A 65 2.05 -5.73 -8.72
C ASP A 65 0.61 -5.39 -9.13
N LEU A 66 0.34 -4.09 -9.26
CA LEU A 66 -0.93 -3.53 -9.69
C LEU A 66 -0.76 -2.82 -11.04
N ASP A 67 -1.72 -3.01 -11.93
CA ASP A 67 -1.81 -2.18 -13.13
C ASP A 67 -2.18 -0.74 -12.75
N TYR A 68 -1.48 0.23 -13.33
CA TYR A 68 -1.70 1.64 -13.01
C TYR A 68 -3.10 2.13 -13.38
N GLY A 69 -3.65 1.66 -14.49
CA GLY A 69 -5.03 1.96 -14.88
C GLY A 69 -6.04 1.43 -13.88
N VAL A 70 -5.78 0.25 -13.31
CA VAL A 70 -6.63 -0.31 -12.23
C VAL A 70 -6.56 0.55 -10.97
N VAL A 71 -5.37 1.03 -10.60
CA VAL A 71 -5.20 1.93 -9.44
C VAL A 71 -6.01 3.21 -9.63
N THR A 72 -5.87 3.88 -10.77
CA THR A 72 -6.58 5.14 -11.02
C THR A 72 -8.09 4.97 -11.10
N GLN A 73 -8.57 3.95 -11.79
CA GLN A 73 -10.01 3.71 -11.96
C GLN A 73 -10.70 3.20 -10.70
N ARG A 74 -10.07 2.28 -9.97
CA ARG A 74 -10.71 1.60 -8.85
C ARG A 74 -10.37 2.21 -7.50
N LEU A 75 -9.12 2.55 -7.25
CA LEU A 75 -8.70 2.99 -5.93
C LEU A 75 -8.86 4.50 -5.74
N ILE A 76 -8.54 5.28 -6.78
CA ILE A 76 -8.63 6.74 -6.70
C ILE A 76 -10.07 7.21 -6.92
N ALA A 77 -10.70 6.81 -8.03
CA ALA A 77 -12.04 7.26 -8.38
C ALA A 77 -13.10 6.87 -7.32
N GLU A 78 -12.95 5.71 -6.68
CA GLU A 78 -13.87 5.23 -5.66
C GLU A 78 -13.54 5.73 -4.24
N LYS A 79 -12.58 6.66 -4.09
CA LYS A 79 -12.16 7.20 -2.79
C LYS A 79 -11.76 6.09 -1.80
N PHE A 80 -10.94 5.17 -2.26
CA PHE A 80 -10.46 4.05 -1.46
C PHE A 80 -9.61 4.51 -0.27
N GLY A 81 -8.69 5.46 -0.48
CA GLY A 81 -7.76 5.95 0.53
C GLY A 81 -8.41 6.37 1.86
N PRO A 82 -9.46 7.20 1.86
CA PRO A 82 -10.12 7.66 3.08
C PRO A 82 -10.72 6.56 3.96
N ALA A 83 -10.88 5.34 3.43
CA ALA A 83 -11.38 4.19 4.20
C ALA A 83 -10.36 3.61 5.21
N PHE A 84 -9.11 4.09 5.19
CA PHE A 84 -8.02 3.56 6.02
C PHE A 84 -7.35 4.66 6.83
N GLY A 85 -6.55 4.27 7.82
CA GLY A 85 -5.75 5.22 8.59
C GLY A 85 -4.62 5.80 7.76
N GLN A 86 -3.63 4.98 7.43
CA GLN A 86 -2.47 5.32 6.60
C GLN A 86 -2.27 4.24 5.53
N ILE A 87 -1.92 4.67 4.32
CA ILE A 87 -1.47 3.79 3.25
C ILE A 87 0.00 4.13 2.98
N THR A 88 0.87 3.12 3.00
CA THR A 88 2.29 3.28 2.67
C THR A 88 2.64 2.33 1.53
N ILE A 89 3.19 2.89 0.46
CA ILE A 89 3.55 2.18 -0.74
C ILE A 89 5.07 2.17 -0.85
N TYR A 90 5.66 0.97 -0.71
CA TYR A 90 7.10 0.77 -0.88
C TYR A 90 7.37 0.38 -2.32
N MET A 91 8.25 1.11 -2.96
CA MET A 91 8.64 0.93 -4.36
C MET A 91 10.15 0.80 -4.48
N ASN A 92 10.59 0.13 -5.53
CA ASN A 92 11.98 0.10 -5.95
C ASN A 92 12.03 0.19 -7.48
N GLU A 93 12.69 1.21 -8.00
CA GLU A 93 12.81 1.44 -9.44
C GLU A 93 13.57 0.32 -10.15
N ASP A 94 14.51 -0.31 -9.44
CA ASP A 94 15.35 -1.39 -9.96
C ASP A 94 14.72 -2.79 -9.78
N ASP A 95 13.44 -2.88 -9.41
CA ASP A 95 12.76 -4.16 -9.23
C ASP A 95 12.60 -4.90 -10.56
N SER A 96 13.51 -5.84 -10.81
CA SER A 96 13.56 -6.61 -12.06
C SER A 96 12.38 -7.58 -12.21
N ALA A 97 11.80 -8.06 -11.11
CA ALA A 97 10.65 -8.97 -11.15
C ALA A 97 9.40 -8.22 -11.66
N LEU A 98 9.16 -6.99 -11.19
CA LEU A 98 8.09 -6.14 -11.72
C LEU A 98 8.35 -5.71 -13.17
N GLY A 99 9.63 -5.49 -13.54
CA GLY A 99 10.01 -5.19 -14.92
C GLY A 99 9.71 -6.32 -15.89
N PHE A 100 9.99 -7.55 -15.50
CA PHE A 100 9.67 -8.73 -16.29
C PHE A 100 8.14 -8.89 -16.46
N ALA A 101 7.38 -8.76 -15.38
CA ALA A 101 5.92 -8.82 -15.43
C ALA A 101 5.31 -7.71 -16.30
N GLN A 102 5.89 -6.50 -16.26
CA GLN A 102 5.48 -5.37 -17.12
C GLN A 102 5.66 -5.69 -18.60
N ASN A 103 6.81 -6.27 -18.98
CA ASN A 103 7.08 -6.63 -20.38
C ASN A 103 6.16 -7.73 -20.88
N LEU A 104 5.84 -8.70 -20.03
CA LEU A 104 4.98 -9.83 -20.39
C LEU A 104 3.49 -9.43 -20.49
N MET A 105 3.02 -8.54 -19.64
CA MET A 105 1.60 -8.16 -19.53
C MET A 105 1.25 -6.80 -20.15
N ARG A 106 2.18 -6.16 -20.86
CA ARG A 106 2.02 -4.88 -21.59
C ARG A 106 1.40 -3.74 -20.75
N GLY A 107 1.69 -3.67 -19.46
CA GLY A 107 1.15 -2.62 -18.60
C GLY A 107 2.20 -2.01 -17.67
N ILE A 108 2.05 -0.73 -17.32
CA ILE A 108 2.89 -0.08 -16.30
C ILE A 108 2.46 -0.57 -14.93
N ARG A 109 3.39 -1.15 -14.17
CA ARG A 109 3.13 -1.60 -12.81
C ARG A 109 3.32 -0.45 -11.83
N PHE A 110 2.36 -0.29 -10.94
CA PHE A 110 2.31 0.79 -9.97
C PHE A 110 3.57 0.84 -9.08
N GLY A 111 4.15 -0.29 -8.73
CA GLY A 111 5.40 -0.37 -7.96
C GLY A 111 6.67 0.09 -8.68
N LYS A 112 6.59 0.38 -9.98
CA LYS A 112 7.69 0.91 -10.80
C LYS A 112 7.49 2.36 -11.25
N LEU A 113 6.44 3.01 -10.82
CA LEU A 113 6.20 4.40 -11.17
C LEU A 113 7.22 5.31 -10.48
N THR A 114 7.93 6.08 -11.28
CA THR A 114 8.81 7.16 -10.86
C THR A 114 8.13 8.50 -11.04
N ALA A 115 8.54 9.52 -10.30
CA ALA A 115 7.92 10.84 -10.34
C ALA A 115 7.90 11.46 -11.76
N ASP A 116 8.93 11.15 -12.57
CA ASP A 116 9.08 11.62 -13.96
C ASP A 116 8.15 10.91 -14.95
N LYS A 117 7.52 9.81 -14.57
CA LYS A 117 6.53 9.08 -15.39
C LYS A 117 5.08 9.37 -15.02
N GLN A 118 4.85 10.22 -14.03
CA GLN A 118 3.52 10.67 -13.66
C GLN A 118 3.09 11.87 -14.49
N THR A 119 1.84 11.87 -14.93
CA THR A 119 1.25 13.08 -15.52
C THR A 119 1.00 14.12 -14.40
N GLU A 120 0.96 15.41 -14.75
CA GLU A 120 0.65 16.48 -13.80
C GLU A 120 -0.68 16.23 -13.04
N ARG A 121 -1.68 15.68 -13.73
CA ARG A 121 -2.97 15.35 -13.12
C ARG A 121 -2.84 14.24 -12.08
N GLU A 122 -2.02 13.25 -12.33
CA GLU A 122 -1.76 12.14 -11.41
C GLU A 122 -0.98 12.60 -10.18
N ALA A 123 0.04 13.42 -10.39
CA ALA A 123 0.77 14.06 -9.31
C ALA A 123 -0.15 14.90 -8.40
N GLN A 124 -1.06 15.67 -8.98
CA GLN A 124 -2.07 16.43 -8.23
C GLN A 124 -3.00 15.52 -7.43
N ILE A 125 -3.45 14.39 -7.99
CA ILE A 125 -4.31 13.44 -7.28
C ILE A 125 -3.57 12.87 -6.06
N PHE A 126 -2.33 12.42 -6.24
CA PHE A 126 -1.53 11.84 -5.15
C PHE A 126 -1.18 12.88 -4.07
N ASN A 127 -0.89 14.11 -4.46
CA ASN A 127 -0.61 15.20 -3.52
C ASN A 127 -1.85 15.60 -2.68
N ASN A 128 -3.06 15.40 -3.19
CA ASN A 128 -4.29 15.70 -2.48
C ASN A 128 -4.76 14.57 -1.54
N VAL A 129 -4.19 13.37 -1.64
CA VAL A 129 -4.54 12.26 -0.75
C VAL A 129 -3.62 12.27 0.48
N LYS A 130 -4.07 12.91 1.54
CA LYS A 130 -3.28 13.19 2.76
C LYS A 130 -2.78 11.96 3.53
N ASN A 131 -3.38 10.79 3.33
CA ASN A 131 -3.05 9.57 4.06
C ASN A 131 -2.33 8.51 3.21
N VAL A 132 -1.77 8.87 2.08
CA VAL A 132 -0.93 8.00 1.25
C VAL A 132 0.49 8.52 1.24
N SER A 133 1.44 7.62 1.47
CA SER A 133 2.88 7.90 1.41
C SER A 133 3.57 6.92 0.48
N PHE A 134 4.51 7.44 -0.30
CA PHE A 134 5.36 6.66 -1.19
C PHE A 134 6.78 6.61 -0.60
N VAL A 135 7.35 5.41 -0.58
CA VAL A 135 8.71 5.16 -0.09
C VAL A 135 9.51 4.50 -1.20
N ASN A 136 10.48 5.21 -1.75
CA ASN A 136 11.43 4.64 -2.70
C ASN A 136 12.58 3.97 -1.93
N VAL A 137 12.70 2.65 -2.05
CA VAL A 137 13.75 1.86 -1.39
C VAL A 137 14.92 1.69 -2.36
N GLN A 138 15.99 2.42 -2.12
CA GLN A 138 17.20 2.43 -2.95
C GLN A 138 18.26 1.45 -2.44
N GLY A 139 19.22 1.10 -3.30
CA GLY A 139 20.35 0.25 -2.93
C GLY A 139 20.05 -1.25 -2.90
N VAL A 140 18.96 -1.66 -3.54
CA VAL A 140 18.59 -3.08 -3.69
C VAL A 140 18.47 -3.38 -5.19
N SER A 141 19.36 -4.16 -5.74
CA SER A 141 19.41 -4.50 -7.16
C SER A 141 19.30 -5.99 -7.41
N GLY A 142 18.94 -6.36 -8.65
CA GLY A 142 18.88 -7.73 -9.15
C GLY A 142 17.62 -8.50 -8.74
N PHE A 143 17.63 -9.81 -8.99
CA PHE A 143 16.50 -10.71 -8.72
C PHE A 143 16.08 -10.72 -7.23
N LEU A 144 16.99 -10.39 -6.33
CA LEU A 144 16.72 -10.20 -4.89
C LEU A 144 16.04 -8.87 -4.59
N GLY A 145 15.97 -7.94 -5.54
CA GLY A 145 15.34 -6.62 -5.39
C GLY A 145 13.85 -6.64 -5.09
N HIS A 146 13.15 -7.71 -5.43
CA HIS A 146 11.70 -7.82 -5.19
C HIS A 146 11.32 -8.07 -3.72
N GLY A 147 12.24 -8.63 -2.92
CA GLY A 147 12.02 -8.90 -1.48
C GLY A 147 12.55 -7.82 -0.54
N TYR A 148 12.80 -6.61 -1.02
CA TYR A 148 13.44 -5.53 -0.25
C TYR A 148 12.72 -5.16 1.04
N PHE A 149 11.42 -5.25 1.09
CA PHE A 149 10.62 -4.89 2.27
C PHE A 149 10.98 -5.70 3.53
N SER A 150 11.46 -6.94 3.36
CA SER A 150 11.85 -7.83 4.47
C SER A 150 13.36 -7.96 4.66
N LYS A 151 14.17 -7.52 3.69
CA LYS A 151 15.63 -7.68 3.71
C LYS A 151 16.35 -6.35 3.85
N HIS A 152 15.81 -5.26 3.36
CA HIS A 152 16.41 -3.94 3.48
C HIS A 152 16.17 -3.36 4.88
N PRO A 153 17.22 -3.09 5.68
CA PRO A 153 17.08 -2.66 7.07
C PRO A 153 16.22 -1.41 7.24
N GLY A 154 16.34 -0.42 6.34
CA GLY A 154 15.54 0.79 6.36
C GLY A 154 14.05 0.55 6.14
N ALA A 155 13.69 -0.26 5.13
CA ALA A 155 12.30 -0.60 4.85
C ALA A 155 11.67 -1.39 6.01
N LEU A 156 12.40 -2.37 6.54
CA LEU A 156 11.94 -3.18 7.67
C LEU A 156 11.76 -2.32 8.94
N SER A 157 12.71 -1.44 9.23
CA SER A 157 12.62 -0.51 10.36
C SER A 157 11.41 0.44 10.23
N ASP A 158 11.12 0.88 9.02
CA ASP A 158 9.95 1.72 8.74
C ASP A 158 8.64 0.97 9.00
N ILE A 159 8.50 -0.22 8.44
CA ILE A 159 7.32 -1.08 8.65
C ILE A 159 7.10 -1.33 10.15
N ILE A 160 8.15 -1.70 10.89
CA ILE A 160 8.07 -1.93 12.33
C ILE A 160 7.62 -0.65 13.06
N THR A 161 8.16 0.50 12.67
CA THR A 161 7.81 1.79 13.29
C THR A 161 6.36 2.17 13.02
N LEU A 162 5.86 1.92 11.80
CA LEU A 162 4.44 2.12 11.45
C LEU A 162 3.51 1.26 12.32
N ILE A 163 3.87 0.00 12.53
CA ILE A 163 3.07 -0.92 13.33
C ILE A 163 3.10 -0.52 14.82
N LYS A 164 4.28 -0.22 15.36
CA LYS A 164 4.44 0.10 16.79
C LYS A 164 3.91 1.48 17.18
N ASN A 165 4.26 2.51 16.41
CA ASN A 165 4.07 3.90 16.83
C ASN A 165 2.95 4.61 16.06
N TRP A 166 2.41 4.02 15.00
CA TRP A 166 1.33 4.53 14.15
C TRP A 166 1.62 5.92 13.57
N LYS A 167 2.89 6.30 13.48
CA LYS A 167 3.33 7.59 12.95
C LYS A 167 3.33 7.56 11.42
N GLN A 168 3.06 8.70 10.83
CA GLN A 168 3.11 8.84 9.36
C GLN A 168 4.54 8.66 8.84
N THR A 169 4.66 8.13 7.63
CA THR A 169 5.92 8.05 6.89
C THR A 169 6.52 9.46 6.76
N GLY A 170 7.77 9.63 7.15
CA GLY A 170 8.46 10.92 7.11
C GLY A 170 8.58 11.66 8.46
N ASP A 171 7.72 11.42 9.45
CA ASP A 171 7.83 11.97 10.81
C ASP A 171 8.82 11.21 11.71
N ARG A 172 9.58 10.30 11.13
CA ARG A 172 10.36 9.29 11.86
C ARG A 172 11.81 9.65 11.98
N ARG A 173 12.08 10.80 12.58
CA ARG A 173 13.45 11.28 12.87
C ARG A 173 14.27 10.33 13.76
N ALA A 174 13.64 9.32 14.35
CA ALA A 174 14.26 8.35 15.25
C ALA A 174 14.40 6.95 14.62
N ALA A 175 14.14 6.76 13.34
CA ALA A 175 14.42 5.48 12.68
C ALA A 175 15.94 5.27 12.63
N PRO A 176 16.44 4.09 13.02
CA PRO A 176 17.88 3.81 13.07
C PRO A 176 18.56 3.87 11.69
N TYR A 177 17.78 3.93 10.63
CA TYR A 177 18.25 4.07 9.25
C TYR A 177 17.58 5.27 8.59
N PRO A 178 18.35 6.30 8.18
CA PRO A 178 17.78 7.47 7.52
C PRO A 178 17.21 7.10 6.15
N TYR A 179 15.95 7.50 5.91
CA TYR A 179 15.36 7.43 4.58
C TYR A 179 15.96 8.53 3.72
N ARG A 180 16.44 8.20 2.53
CA ARG A 180 16.53 9.19 1.46
C ARG A 180 15.19 9.19 0.72
N ARG A 181 14.60 10.37 0.69
CA ARG A 181 13.41 10.66 -0.12
C ARG A 181 13.78 10.68 -1.59
#